data_aadaf792bc0ea061bd5e9fce3ecdf05e
#
_entry.id   aadaf792bc0ea061bd5e9fce3ecdf05e
#
_cell.length_a   1.000
_cell.length_b   1.000
_cell.length_c   1.000
_cell.angle_alpha   90.00
_cell.angle_beta   90.00
_cell.angle_gamma   90.00
#
_symmetry.space_group_name_H-M   'P 1'
#
loop_
_entity.id
_entity.type
_entity.pdbx_description
1 polymer ?
#
loop_
_entity_poly.entity_id
_entity_poly.type
_entity_poly.pdbx_seq_one_letter_code
_entity_poly.pdbx_strand_id
1 'polypeptide(L)'
;MGRVDDGNNKSGFLSSLPYVVSFFTSMSFGLLSDFLTNRKIITLKTARRIFNSISQVGVAVALLCVTFTSNTVVAVVCLVFSMGCHMAVHVGWMVNHIDLAPNFSGTLMMMGNTMMNLCSVLLPVLVSYVVTDVYNQTQWRTMFLIMA
;
A
#
# COMPACT_ATOMS: atom_id res chain seq x y z
N MET A 1 -30.00 3.48 -23.60
CA MET A 1 -29.70 2.65 -22.44
C MET A 1 -28.28 2.06 -22.46
N GLY A 2 -27.65 1.78 -23.60
CA GLY A 2 -26.32 1.13 -23.68
C GLY A 2 -25.09 1.97 -23.32
N ARG A 3 -25.17 3.29 -23.24
CA ARG A 3 -23.99 4.16 -23.02
C ARG A 3 -23.61 4.36 -21.54
N VAL A 4 -24.54 4.16 -20.62
CA VAL A 4 -24.34 4.28 -19.16
C VAL A 4 -23.71 3.01 -18.60
N ASP A 5 -24.07 1.84 -19.14
CA ASP A 5 -23.53 0.54 -18.71
C ASP A 5 -22.05 0.38 -19.09
N ASP A 6 -21.64 0.92 -20.24
CA ASP A 6 -20.24 0.82 -20.72
C ASP A 6 -19.28 1.68 -19.85
N GLY A 7 -19.74 2.82 -19.35
CA GLY A 7 -18.99 3.68 -18.42
C GLY A 7 -18.83 3.03 -17.04
N ASN A 8 -19.86 2.42 -16.52
CA ASN A 8 -19.85 1.73 -15.22
C ASN A 8 -18.94 0.49 -15.24
N ASN A 9 -18.99 -0.30 -16.31
CA ASN A 9 -18.15 -1.49 -16.45
C ASN A 9 -16.65 -1.12 -16.56
N LYS A 10 -16.30 -0.07 -17.28
CA LYS A 10 -14.92 0.43 -17.37
C LYS A 10 -14.41 0.98 -16.04
N SER A 11 -15.25 1.69 -15.29
CA SER A 11 -14.88 2.19 -13.95
C SER A 11 -14.70 1.06 -12.96
N GLY A 12 -15.56 0.05 -12.97
CA GLY A 12 -15.44 -1.14 -12.13
C GLY A 12 -14.18 -1.95 -12.44
N PHE A 13 -13.86 -2.14 -13.72
CA PHE A 13 -12.65 -2.85 -14.15
C PHE A 13 -11.38 -2.10 -13.73
N LEU A 14 -11.31 -0.78 -13.94
CA LEU A 14 -10.19 0.05 -13.50
C LEU A 14 -9.99 0.01 -11.98
N SER A 15 -11.08 -0.02 -11.21
CA SER A 15 -11.02 -0.10 -9.76
C SER A 15 -10.59 -1.47 -9.24
N SER A 16 -10.78 -2.55 -10.00
CA SER A 16 -10.36 -3.90 -9.61
C SER A 16 -8.88 -4.19 -9.92
N LEU A 17 -8.29 -3.50 -10.90
CA LEU A 17 -6.90 -3.67 -11.32
C LEU A 17 -5.88 -3.62 -10.15
N PRO A 18 -5.93 -2.64 -9.23
CA PRO A 18 -5.01 -2.58 -8.10
C PRO A 18 -5.05 -3.83 -7.22
N TYR A 19 -6.24 -4.41 -7.02
CA TYR A 19 -6.41 -5.61 -6.19
C TYR A 19 -5.83 -6.85 -6.85
N VAL A 20 -5.99 -7.00 -8.16
CA VAL A 20 -5.39 -8.09 -8.93
C VAL A 20 -3.87 -8.00 -8.88
N VAL A 21 -3.31 -6.81 -9.10
CA VAL A 21 -1.86 -6.58 -8.98
C VAL A 21 -1.37 -6.88 -7.58
N SER A 22 -2.09 -6.43 -6.55
CA SER A 22 -1.76 -6.70 -5.15
C SER A 22 -1.73 -8.19 -4.83
N PHE A 23 -2.65 -8.97 -5.37
CA PHE A 23 -2.69 -10.42 -5.19
C PHE A 23 -1.40 -11.08 -5.74
N PHE A 24 -1.06 -10.81 -7.00
CA PHE A 24 0.13 -11.40 -7.62
C PHE A 24 1.43 -10.92 -6.98
N THR A 25 1.53 -9.64 -6.63
CA THR A 25 2.72 -9.10 -5.96
C THR A 25 2.89 -9.65 -4.55
N SER A 26 1.81 -9.83 -3.80
CA SER A 26 1.85 -10.44 -2.46
C SER A 26 2.39 -11.87 -2.52
N MET A 27 1.88 -12.69 -3.46
CA MET A 27 2.40 -14.05 -3.67
C MET A 27 3.88 -14.03 -4.08
N SER A 28 4.25 -13.15 -5.01
CA SER A 28 5.63 -13.04 -5.48
C SER A 28 6.60 -12.65 -4.36
N PHE A 29 6.25 -11.69 -3.53
CA PHE A 29 7.06 -11.29 -2.38
C PHE A 29 7.16 -12.39 -1.33
N GLY A 30 6.07 -13.12 -1.06
CA GLY A 30 6.08 -14.28 -0.17
C GLY A 30 7.07 -15.35 -0.65
N LEU A 31 6.91 -15.82 -1.89
CA LEU A 31 7.78 -16.82 -2.49
C LEU A 31 9.24 -16.37 -2.55
N LEU A 32 9.49 -15.10 -2.89
CA LEU A 32 10.84 -14.54 -2.93
C LEU A 32 11.49 -14.50 -1.54
N SER A 33 10.75 -14.09 -0.53
CA SER A 33 11.23 -14.09 0.85
C SER A 33 11.59 -15.48 1.33
N ASP A 34 10.73 -16.47 1.09
CA ASP A 34 10.95 -17.86 1.47
C ASP A 34 12.14 -18.46 0.73
N PHE A 35 12.26 -18.18 -0.56
CA PHE A 35 13.41 -18.62 -1.35
C PHE A 35 14.73 -18.05 -0.82
N LEU A 36 14.79 -16.76 -0.55
CA LEU A 36 15.99 -16.07 -0.05
C LEU A 36 16.39 -16.57 1.35
N THR A 37 15.40 -16.81 2.21
CA THR A 37 15.61 -17.27 3.57
C THR A 37 15.99 -18.76 3.62
N ASN A 38 15.31 -19.62 2.85
CA ASN A 38 15.59 -21.05 2.80
C ASN A 38 16.96 -21.35 2.19
N ARG A 39 17.40 -20.56 1.20
CA ARG A 39 18.73 -20.65 0.61
C ARG A 39 19.84 -20.07 1.51
N LYS A 40 19.48 -19.53 2.70
CA LYS A 40 20.40 -18.86 3.63
C LYS A 40 21.22 -17.74 2.98
N ILE A 41 20.69 -17.13 1.91
CA ILE A 41 21.32 -15.98 1.24
C ILE A 41 21.27 -14.77 2.16
N ILE A 42 20.14 -14.58 2.85
CA ILE A 42 19.92 -13.51 3.82
C ILE A 42 19.34 -14.10 5.12
N THR A 43 19.62 -13.42 6.23
CA THR A 43 19.01 -13.79 7.51
C THR A 43 17.55 -13.37 7.55
N LEU A 44 16.72 -14.08 8.29
CA LEU A 44 15.30 -13.78 8.45
C LEU A 44 15.06 -12.31 8.85
N LYS A 45 15.85 -11.81 9.80
CA LYS A 45 15.77 -10.38 10.23
C LYS A 45 16.07 -9.41 9.10
N THR A 46 17.06 -9.72 8.27
CA THR A 46 17.44 -8.89 7.12
C THR A 46 16.34 -8.91 6.05
N ALA A 47 15.76 -10.08 5.77
CA ALA A 47 14.62 -10.20 4.87
C ALA A 47 13.45 -9.28 5.29
N ARG A 48 13.05 -9.36 6.57
CA ARG A 48 11.95 -8.53 7.10
C ARG A 48 12.22 -7.02 6.95
N ARG A 49 13.46 -6.59 7.21
CA ARG A 49 13.86 -5.18 7.04
C ARG A 49 13.82 -4.75 5.58
N ILE A 50 14.37 -5.56 4.67
CA ILE A 50 14.42 -5.25 3.24
C ILE A 50 13.01 -5.11 2.68
N PHE A 51 12.12 -6.09 2.91
CA PHE A 51 10.76 -6.04 2.39
C PHE A 51 9.95 -4.88 2.97
N ASN A 52 10.12 -4.58 4.26
CA ASN A 52 9.48 -3.41 4.85
C ASN A 52 10.02 -2.09 4.25
N SER A 53 11.32 -1.97 4.03
CA SER A 53 11.92 -0.79 3.39
C SER A 53 11.45 -0.63 1.94
N ILE A 54 11.37 -1.72 1.17
CA ILE A 54 10.83 -1.71 -0.21
C ILE A 54 9.40 -1.19 -0.21
N SER A 55 8.57 -1.65 0.72
CA SER A 55 7.21 -1.18 0.85
C SER A 55 7.14 0.33 1.10
N GLN A 56 7.81 0.81 2.13
CA GLN A 56 7.74 2.22 2.53
C GLN A 56 8.32 3.15 1.47
N VAL A 57 9.53 2.86 0.99
CA VAL A 57 10.20 3.69 -0.04
C VAL A 57 9.44 3.63 -1.36
N GLY A 58 8.96 2.45 -1.78
CA GLY A 58 8.20 2.28 -3.01
C GLY A 58 6.90 3.08 -3.00
N VAL A 59 6.16 3.05 -1.90
CA VAL A 59 4.93 3.84 -1.74
C VAL A 59 5.24 5.34 -1.73
N ALA A 60 6.24 5.79 -0.97
CA ALA A 60 6.62 7.20 -0.90
C ALA A 60 7.02 7.74 -2.29
N VAL A 61 7.88 7.04 -3.01
CA VAL A 61 8.28 7.43 -4.38
C VAL A 61 7.08 7.49 -5.31
N ALA A 62 6.18 6.50 -5.27
CA ALA A 62 4.99 6.48 -6.11
C ALA A 62 4.05 7.67 -5.80
N LEU A 63 3.83 8.01 -4.53
CA LEU A 63 3.03 9.16 -4.14
C LEU A 63 3.66 10.49 -4.57
N LEU A 64 4.99 10.63 -4.45
CA LEU A 64 5.70 11.79 -4.97
C LEU A 64 5.52 11.92 -6.49
N CYS A 65 5.62 10.81 -7.24
CA CYS A 65 5.37 10.84 -8.69
C CYS A 65 3.95 11.29 -9.02
N VAL A 66 2.94 10.84 -8.28
CA VAL A 66 1.55 11.30 -8.44
C VAL A 66 1.44 12.81 -8.20
N THR A 67 2.15 13.34 -7.19
CA THR A 67 2.10 14.77 -6.84
C THR A 67 2.60 15.66 -7.99
N PHE A 68 3.62 15.23 -8.72
CA PHE A 68 4.22 16.01 -9.82
C PHE A 68 3.55 15.75 -11.18
N THR A 69 2.71 14.73 -11.28
CA THR A 69 2.07 14.34 -12.56
C THR A 69 0.73 15.04 -12.74
N SER A 70 0.51 15.62 -13.92
CA SER A 70 -0.79 16.16 -14.33
C SER A 70 -1.58 15.20 -15.23
N ASN A 71 -0.98 14.07 -15.62
CA ASN A 71 -1.60 13.09 -16.51
C ASN A 71 -2.32 12.01 -15.69
N THR A 72 -3.63 11.89 -15.87
CA THR A 72 -4.48 10.94 -15.15
C THR A 72 -4.04 9.48 -15.33
N VAL A 73 -3.59 9.10 -16.53
CA VAL A 73 -3.15 7.72 -16.79
C VAL A 73 -1.89 7.39 -16.00
N VAL A 74 -0.92 8.30 -15.97
CA VAL A 74 0.32 8.12 -15.19
C VAL A 74 0.01 8.07 -13.70
N ALA A 75 -0.90 8.91 -13.21
CA ALA A 75 -1.33 8.90 -11.82
C ALA A 75 -1.93 7.54 -11.43
N VAL A 76 -2.81 6.96 -12.26
CA VAL A 76 -3.39 5.64 -12.02
C VAL A 76 -2.32 4.55 -11.99
N VAL A 77 -1.38 4.56 -12.93
CA VAL A 77 -0.26 3.60 -12.98
C VAL A 77 0.60 3.70 -11.72
N CYS A 78 0.93 4.91 -11.26
CA CYS A 78 1.69 5.12 -10.03
C CYS A 78 0.92 4.62 -8.78
N LEU A 79 -0.40 4.82 -8.73
CA LEU A 79 -1.21 4.29 -7.62
C LEU A 79 -1.26 2.76 -7.62
N VAL A 80 -1.41 2.13 -8.78
CA VAL A 80 -1.36 0.65 -8.91
C VAL A 80 0.01 0.12 -8.47
N PHE A 81 1.09 0.78 -8.90
CA PHE A 81 2.45 0.43 -8.48
C PHE A 81 2.65 0.60 -6.97
N SER A 82 2.14 1.68 -6.39
CA SER A 82 2.15 1.92 -4.94
C SER A 82 1.47 0.78 -4.17
N MET A 83 0.29 0.35 -4.62
CA MET A 83 -0.43 -0.78 -4.02
C MET A 83 0.37 -2.09 -4.12
N GLY A 84 1.03 -2.34 -5.26
CA GLY A 84 1.92 -3.50 -5.41
C GLY A 84 3.09 -3.47 -4.43
N CYS A 85 3.80 -2.35 -4.31
CA CYS A 85 4.88 -2.18 -3.35
C CYS A 85 4.40 -2.32 -1.89
N HIS A 86 3.20 -1.80 -1.59
CA HIS A 86 2.63 -1.90 -0.25
C HIS A 86 2.45 -3.36 0.20
N MET A 87 2.20 -4.29 -0.70
CA MET A 87 2.07 -5.72 -0.36
C MET A 87 3.33 -6.33 0.26
N ALA A 88 4.51 -5.75 0.05
CA ALA A 88 5.74 -6.20 0.70
C ALA A 88 5.71 -6.05 2.25
N VAL A 89 4.84 -5.18 2.80
CA VAL A 89 4.59 -5.07 4.24
C VAL A 89 4.15 -6.39 4.86
N HIS A 90 3.34 -7.18 4.17
CA HIS A 90 2.84 -8.45 4.69
C HIS A 90 3.99 -9.41 5.00
N VAL A 91 5.00 -9.45 4.13
CA VAL A 91 6.20 -10.27 4.31
C VAL A 91 7.15 -9.66 5.34
N GLY A 92 7.24 -8.33 5.40
CA GLY A 92 8.12 -7.62 6.34
C GLY A 92 7.55 -7.58 7.75
N TRP A 93 6.52 -6.76 7.96
CA TRP A 93 6.03 -6.41 9.30
C TRP A 93 5.04 -7.42 9.88
N MET A 94 4.08 -7.91 9.09
CA MET A 94 3.03 -8.79 9.63
C MET A 94 3.59 -10.13 10.12
N VAL A 95 4.48 -10.75 9.36
CA VAL A 95 5.06 -12.05 9.76
C VAL A 95 6.08 -11.91 10.91
N ASN A 96 6.66 -10.71 11.08
CA ASN A 96 7.60 -10.45 12.16
C ASN A 96 7.00 -10.67 13.57
N HIS A 97 5.68 -10.49 13.76
CA HIS A 97 5.00 -10.76 15.01
C HIS A 97 5.05 -12.25 15.40
N ILE A 98 4.93 -13.13 14.40
CA ILE A 98 5.02 -14.59 14.59
C ILE A 98 6.44 -14.99 14.90
N ASP A 99 7.42 -14.38 14.24
CA ASP A 99 8.84 -14.67 14.43
C ASP A 99 9.35 -14.20 15.82
N LEU A 100 8.76 -13.10 16.35
CA LEU A 100 9.21 -12.49 17.60
C LEU A 100 8.66 -13.20 18.84
N ALA A 101 7.39 -13.54 18.81
CA ALA A 101 6.69 -14.15 19.94
C ALA A 101 5.60 -15.13 19.45
N PRO A 102 5.93 -16.37 19.11
CA PRO A 102 4.98 -17.34 18.57
C PRO A 102 3.76 -17.55 19.47
N ASN A 103 3.95 -17.56 20.78
CA ASN A 103 2.89 -17.79 21.78
C ASN A 103 1.96 -16.58 21.97
N PHE A 104 2.41 -15.37 21.62
CA PHE A 104 1.67 -14.12 21.79
C PHE A 104 1.47 -13.36 20.49
N SER A 105 1.72 -14.01 19.35
CA SER A 105 1.64 -13.40 18.01
C SER A 105 0.26 -12.80 17.71
N GLY A 106 -0.81 -13.48 18.13
CA GLY A 106 -2.18 -12.99 17.98
C GLY A 106 -2.41 -11.69 18.76
N THR A 107 -1.96 -11.62 20.01
CA THR A 107 -2.12 -10.41 20.84
C THR A 107 -1.33 -9.23 20.26
N LEU A 108 -0.09 -9.45 19.83
CA LEU A 108 0.73 -8.42 19.18
C LEU A 108 0.09 -7.92 17.88
N MET A 109 -0.44 -8.84 17.08
CA MET A 109 -1.12 -8.49 15.83
C MET A 109 -2.40 -7.69 16.09
N MET A 110 -3.18 -8.06 17.10
CA MET A 110 -4.38 -7.31 17.49
C MET A 110 -4.04 -5.90 17.98
N MET A 111 -3.00 -5.73 18.78
CA MET A 111 -2.54 -4.41 19.23
C MET A 111 -2.13 -3.54 18.04
N GLY A 112 -1.35 -4.09 17.11
CA GLY A 112 -0.96 -3.39 15.89
C GLY A 112 -2.16 -2.99 15.03
N ASN A 113 -3.10 -3.90 14.80
CA ASN A 113 -4.32 -3.62 14.04
C ASN A 113 -5.20 -2.55 14.72
N THR A 114 -5.30 -2.55 16.04
CA THR A 114 -6.03 -1.53 16.78
C THR A 114 -5.42 -0.14 16.56
N MET A 115 -4.10 -0.02 16.64
CA MET A 115 -3.40 1.23 16.34
C MET A 115 -3.61 1.69 14.90
N MET A 116 -3.51 0.77 13.93
CA MET A 116 -3.80 1.08 12.53
C MET A 116 -5.23 1.57 12.30
N ASN A 117 -6.21 0.94 12.93
CA ASN A 117 -7.61 1.35 12.84
C ASN A 117 -7.84 2.73 13.47
N LEU A 118 -7.21 3.06 14.58
CA LEU A 118 -7.25 4.40 15.16
C LEU A 118 -6.70 5.44 14.18
N CYS A 119 -5.55 5.17 13.56
CA CYS A 119 -4.99 6.05 12.52
C CYS A 119 -5.94 6.19 11.32
N SER A 120 -6.59 5.09 10.92
CA SER A 120 -7.55 5.08 9.80
C SER A 120 -8.80 5.93 10.06
N VAL A 121 -9.22 6.08 11.31
CA VAL A 121 -10.31 6.99 11.69
C VAL A 121 -9.85 8.46 11.64
N LEU A 122 -8.61 8.72 12.02
CA LEU A 122 -8.05 10.08 12.00
C LEU A 122 -7.79 10.59 10.59
N LEU A 123 -7.46 9.71 9.66
CA LEU A 123 -7.09 10.08 8.29
C LEU A 123 -8.20 10.83 7.53
N PRO A 124 -9.46 10.37 7.49
CA PRO A 124 -10.55 11.12 6.84
C PRO A 124 -10.80 12.49 7.49
N VAL A 125 -10.59 12.63 8.79
CA VAL A 125 -10.70 13.90 9.50
C VAL A 125 -9.62 14.86 9.03
N LEU A 126 -8.37 14.41 8.91
CA LEU A 126 -7.28 15.20 8.35
C LEU A 126 -7.54 15.61 6.90
N VAL A 127 -8.03 14.68 6.07
CA VAL A 127 -8.40 14.96 4.68
C VAL A 127 -9.46 16.04 4.62
N SER A 128 -10.50 15.96 5.43
CA SER A 128 -11.58 16.95 5.48
C SER A 128 -11.08 18.34 5.92
N TYR A 129 -10.05 18.41 6.75
CA TYR A 129 -9.45 19.68 7.16
C TYR A 129 -8.57 20.31 6.10
N VAL A 130 -7.80 19.49 5.37
CA VAL A 130 -6.84 19.96 4.34
C VAL A 130 -7.52 20.18 2.99
N VAL A 131 -8.46 19.30 2.64
CA VAL A 131 -9.16 19.33 1.35
C VAL A 131 -10.57 19.90 1.57
N THR A 132 -10.67 21.21 1.60
CA THR A 132 -11.97 21.93 1.72
C THR A 132 -12.70 22.04 0.39
N ASP A 133 -11.96 22.02 -0.73
CA ASP A 133 -12.51 22.01 -2.09
C ASP A 133 -11.99 20.80 -2.87
N VAL A 134 -12.89 19.87 -3.17
CA VAL A 134 -12.59 18.59 -3.84
C VAL A 134 -12.03 18.80 -5.26
N TYR A 135 -12.32 19.92 -5.90
CA TYR A 135 -11.85 20.24 -7.24
C TYR A 135 -10.48 20.93 -7.26
N ASN A 136 -9.96 21.34 -6.11
CA ASN A 136 -8.68 22.05 -6.01
C ASN A 136 -7.49 21.08 -5.99
N GLN A 137 -6.83 20.93 -7.13
CA GLN A 137 -5.65 20.05 -7.28
C GLN A 137 -4.49 20.39 -6.33
N THR A 138 -4.35 21.65 -5.92
CA THR A 138 -3.27 22.05 -5.03
C THR A 138 -3.45 21.47 -3.63
N GLN A 139 -4.68 21.42 -3.12
CA GLN A 139 -5.00 20.83 -1.83
C GLN A 139 -4.74 19.32 -1.83
N TRP A 140 -5.08 18.63 -2.90
CA TRP A 140 -4.76 17.20 -3.07
C TRP A 140 -3.25 16.94 -3.14
N ARG A 141 -2.50 17.78 -3.85
CA ARG A 141 -1.02 17.67 -3.89
C ARG A 141 -0.42 17.84 -2.50
N THR A 142 -0.89 18.82 -1.72
CA THR A 142 -0.45 19.03 -0.34
C THR A 142 -0.74 17.80 0.51
N MET A 143 -1.91 17.18 0.35
CA MET A 143 -2.28 15.97 1.08
C MET A 143 -1.37 14.79 0.74
N PHE A 144 -1.07 14.57 -0.54
CA PHE A 144 -0.14 13.51 -0.94
C PHE A 144 1.29 13.74 -0.45
N LEU A 145 1.74 15.01 -0.38
CA LEU A 145 3.05 15.35 0.19
C LEU A 145 3.12 15.08 1.70
N ILE A 146 2.03 15.31 2.42
CA ILE A 146 1.96 15.03 3.87
C ILE A 146 1.99 13.50 4.14
N MET A 147 1.44 12.72 3.21
CA MET A 147 1.40 11.25 3.34
C MET A 147 2.67 10.53 2.86
N ALA A 148 3.49 11.17 2.01
CA ALA A 148 4.74 10.60 1.48
C ALA A 148 5.89 10.67 2.47
#